data_7fb84ee39a759e86f2790469d40bd15f
#
_entry.id   7fb84ee39a759e86f2790469d40bd15f
#
_cell.length_a   1.000
_cell.length_b   1.000
_cell.length_c   1.000
_cell.angle_alpha   90.00
_cell.angle_beta   90.00
_cell.angle_gamma   90.00
#
_symmetry.space_group_name_H-M   'P 1'
#
loop_
_entity.id
_entity.type
_entity.pdbx_description
1 polymer ?
#
loop_
_entity_poly.entity_id
_entity_poly.type
_entity_poly.pdbx_seq_one_letter_code
_entity_poly.pdbx_strand_id
1 'polypeptide(L)'
;MQRRNFIKNTSLGVAAFIVNPAIPYGADTILGQNNKRYKIDTHWSQADVAKYPVNDCHEMIQDSKGRILLLTNETHNNVLIYDKKGKILDTWGHEYPGAHGLTLFNENGTEVLFICDNNRHQVIKTTIDGRVLMVLDYPKETGQYTKPEEYIPTETAIAPNGDIYVADGYGKDFIIHYDASGRYIDYFVGRGNEEKHLLNAHGICLDFRDNKQPNLIVTSRQQNAFKRYTLSGEYINTISLPGAWVCRPVIKGDYLYSAVLQTNSRQGQQSGFVTILNKNYKVVSNLAGSSPNYVDGKLDEMYQTVKCFSYPHDVCIDDEENLYIAQWNSGKVYPYKLSPVI
;
A
#
# COMPACT_ATOMS: atom_id res chain seq x y z
N MET A 1 -25.46 -4.43 -71.09
CA MET A 1 -24.42 -4.59 -70.04
C MET A 1 -24.89 -3.94 -68.78
N GLN A 2 -25.41 -4.74 -67.84
CA GLN A 2 -25.86 -4.24 -66.53
C GLN A 2 -24.73 -4.37 -65.51
N ARG A 3 -24.34 -3.27 -64.84
CA ARG A 3 -23.39 -3.25 -63.72
C ARG A 3 -24.15 -3.60 -62.44
N ARG A 4 -23.79 -4.72 -61.83
CA ARG A 4 -24.26 -5.11 -60.48
C ARG A 4 -23.47 -4.33 -59.44
N ASN A 5 -24.15 -3.51 -58.63
CA ASN A 5 -23.60 -2.89 -57.41
C ASN A 5 -23.58 -3.91 -56.27
N PHE A 6 -22.41 -4.20 -55.76
CA PHE A 6 -22.21 -5.00 -54.57
C PHE A 6 -22.24 -4.06 -53.35
N ILE A 7 -23.33 -4.09 -52.58
CA ILE A 7 -23.42 -3.42 -51.29
C ILE A 7 -22.77 -4.35 -50.27
N LYS A 8 -21.60 -3.97 -49.74
CA LYS A 8 -21.02 -4.60 -48.55
C LYS A 8 -21.69 -4.00 -47.32
N ASN A 9 -22.55 -4.81 -46.67
CA ASN A 9 -23.03 -4.50 -45.31
C ASN A 9 -21.88 -4.74 -44.34
N THR A 10 -21.23 -3.67 -43.89
CA THR A 10 -20.37 -3.66 -42.72
C THR A 10 -21.25 -3.37 -41.49
N SER A 11 -21.63 -4.41 -40.76
CA SER A 11 -22.25 -4.27 -39.46
C SER A 11 -21.13 -3.81 -38.46
N LEU A 12 -21.10 -2.54 -38.18
CA LEU A 12 -20.37 -2.02 -37.02
C LEU A 12 -21.10 -2.50 -35.74
N GLY A 13 -20.57 -3.54 -35.14
CA GLY A 13 -20.94 -3.91 -33.77
C GLY A 13 -20.47 -2.80 -32.82
N VAL A 14 -21.36 -1.93 -32.41
CA VAL A 14 -21.13 -1.00 -31.28
C VAL A 14 -21.14 -1.86 -30.02
N ALA A 15 -19.95 -2.22 -29.51
CA ALA A 15 -19.82 -2.73 -28.16
C ALA A 15 -20.23 -1.60 -27.20
N ALA A 16 -21.44 -1.65 -26.69
CA ALA A 16 -21.89 -0.78 -25.63
C ALA A 16 -21.06 -1.14 -24.38
N PHE A 17 -20.05 -0.34 -24.10
CA PHE A 17 -19.40 -0.37 -22.79
C PHE A 17 -20.44 0.08 -21.76
N ILE A 18 -20.98 -0.87 -20.98
CA ILE A 18 -21.75 -0.57 -19.80
C ILE A 18 -20.75 -0.03 -18.78
N VAL A 19 -20.51 1.27 -18.77
CA VAL A 19 -19.86 1.97 -17.66
C VAL A 19 -20.88 1.93 -16.53
N ASN A 20 -20.72 1.00 -15.60
CA ASN A 20 -21.48 1.02 -14.36
C ASN A 20 -20.94 2.20 -13.54
N PRO A 21 -21.66 3.35 -13.42
CA PRO A 21 -21.18 4.46 -12.62
C PRO A 21 -21.10 4.01 -11.17
N ALA A 22 -19.98 4.31 -10.48
CA ALA A 22 -19.85 4.05 -9.06
C ALA A 22 -20.98 4.75 -8.29
N ILE A 23 -21.62 4.07 -7.35
CA ILE A 23 -22.72 4.59 -6.56
C ILE A 23 -22.17 5.66 -5.61
N PRO A 24 -22.78 6.88 -5.53
CA PRO A 24 -22.42 7.85 -4.51
C PRO A 24 -22.68 7.25 -3.12
N TYR A 25 -21.78 7.46 -2.18
CA TYR A 25 -21.96 6.99 -0.81
C TYR A 25 -22.60 8.03 0.09
N GLY A 26 -23.39 7.58 1.08
CA GLY A 26 -23.96 8.41 2.15
C GLY A 26 -23.36 8.05 3.51
N ALA A 27 -23.66 8.81 4.55
CA ALA A 27 -23.12 8.66 5.90
C ALA A 27 -23.32 7.25 6.53
N ASP A 28 -24.31 6.47 6.05
CA ASP A 28 -24.60 5.12 6.54
C ASP A 28 -24.17 4.01 5.58
N THR A 29 -23.32 4.33 4.61
CA THR A 29 -22.83 3.35 3.65
C THR A 29 -21.96 2.29 4.34
N ILE A 30 -22.37 1.03 4.22
CA ILE A 30 -21.59 -0.12 4.64
C ILE A 30 -20.79 -0.63 3.44
N LEU A 31 -19.48 -0.71 3.59
CA LEU A 31 -18.54 -1.18 2.59
C LEU A 31 -18.10 -2.61 2.88
N GLY A 32 -17.86 -3.39 1.82
CA GLY A 32 -17.32 -4.74 1.93
C GLY A 32 -18.37 -5.84 1.92
N GLN A 33 -17.91 -7.08 2.00
CA GLN A 33 -18.69 -8.31 1.85
C GLN A 33 -18.36 -9.31 2.95
N ASN A 34 -19.21 -10.33 3.08
CA ASN A 34 -19.06 -11.42 4.04
C ASN A 34 -18.96 -10.88 5.49
N ASN A 35 -18.03 -11.38 6.27
CA ASN A 35 -17.77 -10.97 7.66
C ASN A 35 -16.77 -9.80 7.77
N LYS A 36 -16.33 -9.21 6.64
CA LYS A 36 -15.45 -8.06 6.61
C LYS A 36 -16.19 -6.86 6.00
N ARG A 37 -17.10 -6.30 6.79
CA ARG A 37 -17.93 -5.13 6.44
C ARG A 37 -17.62 -3.99 7.40
N TYR A 38 -17.61 -2.77 6.88
CA TYR A 38 -17.19 -1.59 7.62
C TYR A 38 -18.10 -0.40 7.32
N LYS A 39 -18.36 0.43 8.34
CA LYS A 39 -18.98 1.75 8.19
C LYS A 39 -17.89 2.80 8.06
N ILE A 40 -17.99 3.66 7.06
CA ILE A 40 -17.01 4.71 6.77
C ILE A 40 -17.31 6.00 7.54
N ASP A 41 -16.26 6.61 8.10
CA ASP A 41 -16.26 7.97 8.65
C ASP A 41 -15.18 8.80 7.92
N THR A 42 -15.62 9.73 7.09
CA THR A 42 -14.74 10.63 6.32
C THR A 42 -14.34 11.88 7.08
N HIS A 43 -14.88 12.08 8.29
CA HIS A 43 -14.63 13.24 9.14
C HIS A 43 -13.92 12.85 10.44
N TRP A 44 -13.32 11.65 10.47
CA TRP A 44 -12.60 11.17 11.66
C TRP A 44 -11.49 12.13 12.10
N SER A 45 -10.65 12.62 11.18
CA SER A 45 -9.61 13.58 11.52
C SER A 45 -10.21 14.91 11.96
N GLN A 46 -9.85 15.35 13.17
CA GLN A 46 -10.24 16.64 13.74
C GLN A 46 -9.12 17.68 13.58
N ALA A 47 -8.17 17.45 12.67
CA ALA A 47 -7.05 18.36 12.44
C ALA A 47 -7.54 19.70 11.87
N ASP A 48 -7.07 20.78 12.46
CA ASP A 48 -7.19 22.13 11.89
C ASP A 48 -6.25 22.22 10.68
N VAL A 49 -6.82 22.37 9.48
CA VAL A 49 -6.09 22.43 8.21
C VAL A 49 -5.05 23.55 8.16
N ALA A 50 -5.33 24.68 8.81
CA ALA A 50 -4.39 25.81 8.84
C ALA A 50 -3.18 25.54 9.74
N LYS A 51 -3.35 24.70 10.78
CA LYS A 51 -2.32 24.40 11.76
C LYS A 51 -1.55 23.12 11.45
N TYR A 52 -2.25 22.13 10.91
CA TYR A 52 -1.72 20.79 10.66
C TYR A 52 -1.98 20.36 9.20
N PRO A 53 -1.46 21.10 8.21
CA PRO A 53 -1.69 20.76 6.81
C PRO A 53 -1.16 19.36 6.50
N VAL A 54 -1.80 18.71 5.52
CA VAL A 54 -1.28 17.52 4.85
C VAL A 54 -1.16 17.80 3.37
N ASN A 55 -0.27 17.07 2.69
CA ASN A 55 -0.24 17.03 1.23
C ASN A 55 -0.67 15.63 0.76
N ASP A 56 0.25 14.75 0.40
CA ASP A 56 -0.10 13.36 0.17
C ASP A 56 -0.01 12.57 1.48
N CYS A 57 -1.07 11.90 1.87
CA CYS A 57 -1.07 10.98 3.01
C CYS A 57 -0.60 9.61 2.51
N HIS A 58 0.60 9.19 2.93
CA HIS A 58 1.20 7.97 2.40
C HIS A 58 0.91 6.76 3.26
N GLU A 59 1.35 6.74 4.50
CA GLU A 59 1.22 5.57 5.35
C GLU A 59 0.84 5.89 6.79
N MET A 60 0.25 4.89 7.45
CA MET A 60 -0.21 5.01 8.82
C MET A 60 0.13 3.75 9.61
N ILE A 61 0.43 3.93 10.90
CA ILE A 61 0.64 2.83 11.85
C ILE A 61 -0.04 3.13 13.18
N GLN A 62 -0.32 2.09 13.97
CA GLN A 62 -0.67 2.22 15.39
C GLN A 62 0.55 1.86 16.24
N ASP A 63 0.91 2.71 17.21
CA ASP A 63 1.94 2.40 18.18
C ASP A 63 1.40 1.62 19.40
N SER A 64 2.29 1.17 20.29
CA SER A 64 1.92 0.41 21.49
C SER A 64 1.11 1.20 22.51
N LYS A 65 1.06 2.53 22.40
CA LYS A 65 0.22 3.41 23.22
C LYS A 65 -1.18 3.60 22.63
N GLY A 66 -1.49 2.95 21.52
CA GLY A 66 -2.77 3.05 20.81
C GLY A 66 -2.93 4.34 20.01
N ARG A 67 -1.85 5.11 19.78
CA ARG A 67 -1.89 6.30 18.94
C ARG A 67 -1.78 5.91 17.47
N ILE A 68 -2.39 6.70 16.61
CA ILE A 68 -2.33 6.52 15.16
C ILE A 68 -1.36 7.57 14.59
N LEU A 69 -0.29 7.11 13.97
CA LEU A 69 0.71 7.96 13.32
C LEU A 69 0.43 7.97 11.82
N LEU A 70 0.36 9.16 11.24
CA LEU A 70 0.23 9.40 9.80
C LEU A 70 1.53 9.99 9.28
N LEU A 71 2.07 9.40 8.21
CA LEU A 71 3.17 9.97 7.43
C LEU A 71 2.62 10.72 6.21
N THR A 72 3.10 11.94 6.01
CA THR A 72 2.80 12.77 4.84
C THR A 72 4.07 13.45 4.32
N ASN A 73 4.10 13.77 3.03
CA ASN A 73 5.19 14.55 2.44
C ASN A 73 5.03 16.08 2.62
N GLU A 74 4.13 16.52 3.51
CA GLU A 74 3.99 17.92 3.91
C GLU A 74 5.09 18.30 4.90
N THR A 75 5.97 19.23 4.49
CA THR A 75 7.17 19.57 5.25
C THR A 75 6.95 20.55 6.41
N HIS A 76 5.72 21.01 6.65
CA HIS A 76 5.39 21.67 7.91
C HIS A 76 5.25 20.66 9.06
N ASN A 77 4.88 19.43 8.76
CA ASN A 77 4.73 18.33 9.70
C ASN A 77 4.66 16.99 8.96
N ASN A 78 5.78 16.30 8.81
CA ASN A 78 5.80 15.02 8.10
C ASN A 78 5.05 13.91 8.84
N VAL A 79 5.01 13.95 10.17
CA VAL A 79 4.30 12.98 10.99
C VAL A 79 3.27 13.67 11.88
N LEU A 80 2.01 13.24 11.76
CA LEU A 80 0.90 13.65 12.61
C LEU A 80 0.54 12.48 13.52
N ILE A 81 0.45 12.73 14.83
CA ILE A 81 0.11 11.72 15.84
C ILE A 81 -1.28 12.00 16.37
N TYR A 82 -2.20 11.04 16.17
CA TYR A 82 -3.59 11.13 16.57
C TYR A 82 -3.92 10.20 17.74
N ASP A 83 -4.95 10.58 18.51
CA ASP A 83 -5.69 9.58 19.28
C ASP A 83 -6.69 8.81 18.35
N LYS A 84 -7.29 7.71 18.85
CA LYS A 84 -8.27 6.92 18.08
C LYS A 84 -9.55 7.68 17.73
N LYS A 85 -9.79 8.86 18.35
CA LYS A 85 -10.93 9.73 18.07
C LYS A 85 -10.64 10.77 16.99
N GLY A 86 -9.40 10.82 16.49
CA GLY A 86 -8.99 11.73 15.43
C GLY A 86 -8.47 13.09 15.90
N LYS A 87 -8.27 13.27 17.19
CA LYS A 87 -7.65 14.47 17.73
C LYS A 87 -6.13 14.41 17.58
N ILE A 88 -5.50 15.47 17.09
CA ILE A 88 -4.04 15.60 17.04
C ILE A 88 -3.50 15.69 18.47
N LEU A 89 -2.53 14.86 18.79
CA LEU A 89 -1.79 14.84 20.04
C LEU A 89 -0.44 15.53 19.87
N ASP A 90 0.25 15.29 18.76
CA ASP A 90 1.58 15.83 18.49
C ASP A 90 1.88 15.80 16.98
N THR A 91 2.90 16.54 16.56
CA THR A 91 3.43 16.52 15.17
C THR A 91 4.93 16.76 15.18
N TRP A 92 5.63 16.18 14.19
CA TRP A 92 7.05 16.43 13.99
C TRP A 92 7.49 16.17 12.54
N GLY A 93 8.73 16.53 12.21
CA GLY A 93 9.38 16.31 10.92
C GLY A 93 9.16 17.46 9.94
N HIS A 94 10.27 17.92 9.36
CA HIS A 94 10.29 18.96 8.33
C HIS A 94 11.22 18.60 7.17
N GLU A 95 11.95 17.48 7.28
CA GLU A 95 13.08 17.14 6.44
C GLU A 95 12.76 16.04 5.43
N TYR A 96 11.51 15.56 5.36
CA TYR A 96 11.12 14.41 4.55
C TYR A 96 10.18 14.81 3.40
N PRO A 97 10.68 15.53 2.36
CA PRO A 97 9.84 16.00 1.24
C PRO A 97 9.34 14.89 0.34
N GLY A 98 9.97 13.73 0.37
CA GLY A 98 9.59 12.52 -0.36
C GLY A 98 9.11 11.41 0.57
N ALA A 99 8.62 11.75 1.78
CA ALA A 99 8.13 10.77 2.74
C ALA A 99 7.09 9.83 2.12
N HIS A 100 7.36 8.51 2.15
CA HIS A 100 6.55 7.49 1.48
C HIS A 100 6.23 6.29 2.37
N GLY A 101 7.23 5.46 2.73
CA GLY A 101 7.07 4.29 3.58
C GLY A 101 7.20 4.61 5.07
N LEU A 102 6.40 3.96 5.92
CA LEU A 102 6.45 4.09 7.38
C LEU A 102 6.30 2.73 8.06
N THR A 103 7.39 2.19 8.57
CA THR A 103 7.39 0.91 9.31
C THR A 103 7.66 1.14 10.79
N LEU A 104 6.80 0.59 11.64
CA LEU A 104 7.03 0.50 13.09
C LEU A 104 7.75 -0.80 13.42
N PHE A 105 8.78 -0.72 14.24
CA PHE A 105 9.49 -1.89 14.77
C PHE A 105 9.71 -1.76 16.27
N ASN A 106 9.50 -2.85 17.00
CA ASN A 106 9.82 -2.92 18.42
C ASN A 106 11.22 -3.52 18.60
N GLU A 107 12.19 -2.67 18.86
CA GLU A 107 13.57 -3.05 19.08
C GLU A 107 13.81 -3.24 20.58
N ASN A 108 13.73 -4.49 21.06
CA ASN A 108 13.96 -4.85 22.46
C ASN A 108 13.13 -4.04 23.47
N GLY A 109 11.85 -3.81 23.19
CA GLY A 109 10.94 -3.04 24.04
C GLY A 109 10.90 -1.54 23.73
N THR A 110 11.72 -1.05 22.81
CA THR A 110 11.70 0.34 22.34
C THR A 110 11.15 0.41 20.93
N GLU A 111 10.10 1.19 20.73
CA GLU A 111 9.54 1.39 19.40
C GLU A 111 10.36 2.40 18.60
N VAL A 112 10.66 2.04 17.37
CA VAL A 112 11.35 2.88 16.39
C VAL A 112 10.59 2.88 15.08
N LEU A 113 10.79 3.93 14.28
CA LEU A 113 10.20 4.09 12.96
C LEU A 113 11.29 3.97 11.89
N PHE A 114 10.91 3.40 10.75
CA PHE A 114 11.69 3.49 9.52
C PHE A 114 10.86 4.27 8.51
N ILE A 115 11.46 5.33 7.95
CA ILE A 115 10.84 6.22 6.96
C ILE A 115 11.62 6.07 5.65
N CYS A 116 10.91 5.69 4.58
CA CYS A 116 11.45 5.79 3.23
C CYS A 116 11.19 7.20 2.69
N ASP A 117 12.23 7.89 2.24
CA ASP A 117 12.09 9.19 1.57
C ASP A 117 12.58 9.10 0.13
N ASN A 118 11.64 9.21 -0.80
CA ASN A 118 11.89 9.07 -2.24
C ASN A 118 12.77 10.20 -2.81
N ASN A 119 12.64 11.43 -2.28
CA ASN A 119 13.38 12.59 -2.77
C ASN A 119 14.78 12.68 -2.14
N ARG A 120 14.95 12.14 -0.94
CA ARG A 120 16.26 12.04 -0.29
C ARG A 120 17.03 10.79 -0.72
N HIS A 121 16.36 9.83 -1.35
CA HIS A 121 16.96 8.54 -1.74
C HIS A 121 17.55 7.78 -0.53
N GLN A 122 16.82 7.80 0.59
CA GLN A 122 17.29 7.31 1.88
C GLN A 122 16.18 6.55 2.62
N VAL A 123 16.60 5.67 3.50
CA VAL A 123 15.75 5.14 4.59
C VAL A 123 16.27 5.68 5.91
N ILE A 124 15.40 6.27 6.71
CA ILE A 124 15.75 6.91 7.95
C ILE A 124 15.11 6.16 9.12
N LYS A 125 15.92 5.67 10.07
CA LYS A 125 15.43 5.12 11.34
C LYS A 125 15.36 6.23 12.37
N THR A 126 14.20 6.37 13.03
CA THR A 126 13.98 7.38 14.08
C THR A 126 13.35 6.77 15.32
N THR A 127 13.41 7.50 16.45
CA THR A 127 12.49 7.28 17.57
C THR A 127 11.07 7.70 17.16
N ILE A 128 10.07 7.34 17.99
CA ILE A 128 8.65 7.72 17.75
C ILE A 128 8.46 9.26 17.73
N ASP A 129 9.30 10.00 18.40
CA ASP A 129 9.31 11.48 18.48
C ASP A 129 10.24 12.14 17.45
N GLY A 130 10.76 11.38 16.48
CA GLY A 130 11.47 11.89 15.31
C GLY A 130 12.99 12.09 15.46
N ARG A 131 13.61 11.71 16.59
CA ARG A 131 15.07 11.77 16.69
C ARG A 131 15.71 10.71 15.80
N VAL A 132 16.55 11.13 14.86
CA VAL A 132 17.25 10.23 13.93
C VAL A 132 18.22 9.32 14.66
N LEU A 133 18.16 8.03 14.40
CA LEU A 133 19.01 6.98 14.96
C LEU A 133 19.98 6.40 13.92
N MET A 134 19.53 6.27 12.65
CA MET A 134 20.30 5.71 11.55
C MET A 134 19.81 6.31 10.23
N VAL A 135 20.69 6.42 9.26
CA VAL A 135 20.37 6.75 7.86
C VAL A 135 21.01 5.72 6.97
N LEU A 136 20.20 5.08 6.11
CA LEU A 136 20.66 4.23 5.03
C LEU A 136 20.62 5.04 3.75
N ASP A 137 21.80 5.34 3.20
CA ASP A 137 21.95 5.98 1.90
C ASP A 137 21.71 4.98 0.76
N TYR A 138 21.76 5.47 -0.49
CA TYR A 138 21.66 4.56 -1.63
C TYR A 138 22.74 3.46 -1.56
N PRO A 139 22.40 2.20 -1.87
CA PRO A 139 23.27 1.04 -1.61
C PRO A 139 24.30 0.88 -2.72
N LYS A 140 25.36 1.69 -2.71
CA LYS A 140 26.48 1.64 -3.68
C LYS A 140 27.19 0.29 -3.69
N GLU A 141 27.17 -0.43 -2.56
CA GLU A 141 27.77 -1.76 -2.38
C GLU A 141 27.17 -2.80 -3.33
N THR A 142 25.93 -2.60 -3.78
CA THR A 142 25.29 -3.49 -4.76
C THR A 142 25.97 -3.47 -6.13
N GLY A 143 26.68 -2.38 -6.47
CA GLY A 143 27.20 -2.12 -7.82
C GLY A 143 26.08 -1.85 -8.86
N GLN A 144 24.83 -1.79 -8.43
CA GLN A 144 23.68 -1.58 -9.32
C GLN A 144 23.33 -0.12 -9.53
N TYR A 145 23.70 0.75 -8.60
CA TYR A 145 23.43 2.19 -8.64
C TYR A 145 24.71 2.98 -8.88
N THR A 146 24.65 3.92 -9.81
CA THR A 146 25.77 4.81 -10.14
C THR A 146 25.70 6.16 -9.43
N LYS A 147 24.48 6.53 -8.99
CA LYS A 147 24.20 7.78 -8.30
C LYS A 147 22.94 7.63 -7.42
N PRO A 148 22.77 8.48 -6.39
CA PRO A 148 21.63 8.38 -5.47
C PRO A 148 20.25 8.40 -6.15
N GLU A 149 20.08 9.21 -7.18
CA GLU A 149 18.78 9.43 -7.86
C GLU A 149 18.24 8.17 -8.56
N GLU A 150 19.06 7.12 -8.72
CA GLU A 150 18.62 5.84 -9.25
C GLU A 150 17.96 4.94 -8.20
N TYR A 151 18.17 5.23 -6.89
CA TYR A 151 17.60 4.53 -5.76
C TYR A 151 16.41 5.32 -5.21
N ILE A 152 15.21 4.75 -5.27
CA ILE A 152 13.98 5.43 -4.85
C ILE A 152 13.18 4.47 -3.95
N PRO A 153 13.55 4.38 -2.65
CA PRO A 153 12.96 3.42 -1.72
C PRO A 153 11.50 3.74 -1.44
N THR A 154 10.67 2.70 -1.43
CA THR A 154 9.22 2.83 -1.23
C THR A 154 8.77 2.33 0.12
N GLU A 155 9.34 1.22 0.63
CA GLU A 155 8.88 0.59 1.87
C GLU A 155 9.97 -0.26 2.50
N THR A 156 9.83 -0.52 3.82
CA THR A 156 10.68 -1.43 4.57
C THR A 156 9.90 -2.57 5.22
N ALA A 157 10.58 -3.69 5.45
CA ALA A 157 10.14 -4.76 6.35
C ALA A 157 11.29 -5.12 7.29
N ILE A 158 11.01 -5.20 8.59
CA ILE A 158 12.04 -5.43 9.59
C ILE A 158 11.85 -6.81 10.21
N ALA A 159 12.84 -7.68 10.07
CA ALA A 159 12.81 -9.03 10.61
C ALA A 159 12.99 -9.02 12.15
N PRO A 160 12.58 -10.08 12.86
CA PRO A 160 12.68 -10.14 14.33
C PRO A 160 14.10 -10.01 14.88
N ASN A 161 15.12 -10.37 14.09
CA ASN A 161 16.53 -10.18 14.43
C ASN A 161 17.04 -8.75 14.15
N GLY A 162 16.16 -7.87 13.62
CA GLY A 162 16.47 -6.50 13.26
C GLY A 162 16.94 -6.30 11.82
N ASP A 163 17.10 -7.36 11.02
CA ASP A 163 17.45 -7.21 9.61
C ASP A 163 16.42 -6.40 8.85
N ILE A 164 16.90 -5.54 7.94
CA ILE A 164 16.11 -4.54 7.24
C ILE A 164 16.04 -4.93 5.77
N TYR A 165 14.82 -5.11 5.26
CA TYR A 165 14.54 -5.30 3.83
C TYR A 165 13.91 -4.04 3.27
N VAL A 166 14.52 -3.47 2.23
CA VAL A 166 14.06 -2.22 1.59
C VAL A 166 13.62 -2.51 0.17
N ALA A 167 12.39 -2.16 -0.18
CA ALA A 167 11.91 -2.21 -1.54
C ALA A 167 12.30 -0.91 -2.29
N ASP A 168 13.06 -1.02 -3.37
CA ASP A 168 13.42 0.08 -4.27
C ASP A 168 12.39 0.22 -5.40
N GLY A 169 11.13 0.40 -5.04
CA GLY A 169 9.99 0.19 -5.94
C GLY A 169 9.79 1.28 -7.00
N TYR A 170 10.35 2.46 -6.85
CA TYR A 170 10.37 3.50 -7.88
C TYR A 170 11.73 3.63 -8.58
N GLY A 171 12.74 2.90 -8.08
CA GLY A 171 14.06 2.78 -8.70
C GLY A 171 14.14 1.56 -9.62
N LYS A 172 14.87 0.53 -9.20
CA LYS A 172 15.16 -0.67 -10.02
C LYS A 172 14.41 -1.93 -9.60
N ASP A 173 13.47 -1.82 -8.67
CA ASP A 173 12.64 -2.92 -8.13
C ASP A 173 13.45 -4.01 -7.38
N PHE A 174 14.64 -3.70 -6.90
CA PHE A 174 15.39 -4.58 -6.02
C PHE A 174 14.81 -4.59 -4.60
N ILE A 175 14.97 -5.70 -3.90
CA ILE A 175 14.84 -5.78 -2.47
C ILE A 175 16.25 -5.79 -1.89
N ILE A 176 16.62 -4.74 -1.16
CA ILE A 176 17.93 -4.56 -0.56
C ILE A 176 17.88 -5.06 0.88
N HIS A 177 18.84 -5.89 1.27
CA HIS A 177 18.91 -6.49 2.59
C HIS A 177 20.11 -5.92 3.37
N TYR A 178 19.82 -5.42 4.57
CA TYR A 178 20.81 -4.93 5.53
C TYR A 178 20.66 -5.68 6.86
N ASP A 179 21.75 -5.79 7.63
CA ASP A 179 21.65 -6.23 9.03
C ASP A 179 21.07 -5.15 9.94
N ALA A 180 20.80 -5.48 11.21
CA ALA A 180 20.24 -4.59 12.19
C ALA A 180 21.06 -3.31 12.45
N SER A 181 22.35 -3.31 12.12
CA SER A 181 23.23 -2.14 12.22
C SER A 181 23.21 -1.26 10.98
N GLY A 182 22.46 -1.64 9.92
CA GLY A 182 22.40 -0.94 8.65
C GLY A 182 23.56 -1.28 7.71
N ARG A 183 24.33 -2.33 7.99
CA ARG A 183 25.36 -2.80 7.08
C ARG A 183 24.73 -3.63 5.97
N TYR A 184 25.06 -3.32 4.72
CA TYR A 184 24.62 -4.07 3.54
C TYR A 184 25.03 -5.55 3.62
N ILE A 185 24.09 -6.43 3.30
CA ILE A 185 24.30 -7.88 3.20
C ILE A 185 24.24 -8.30 1.73
N ASP A 186 23.09 -8.17 1.10
CA ASP A 186 22.83 -8.54 -0.28
C ASP A 186 21.61 -7.79 -0.88
N TYR A 187 21.29 -8.13 -2.11
CA TYR A 187 20.04 -7.74 -2.75
C TYR A 187 19.54 -8.88 -3.64
N PHE A 188 18.26 -8.89 -3.90
CA PHE A 188 17.64 -9.90 -4.77
C PHE A 188 16.49 -9.35 -5.59
N VAL A 189 16.01 -10.16 -6.53
CA VAL A 189 14.94 -9.85 -7.48
C VAL A 189 15.37 -8.74 -8.44
N GLY A 190 14.57 -7.70 -8.60
CA GLY A 190 14.77 -6.60 -9.53
C GLY A 190 13.68 -6.55 -10.59
N ARG A 191 13.75 -5.50 -11.41
CA ARG A 191 12.77 -5.23 -12.46
C ARG A 191 12.79 -6.27 -13.56
N GLY A 192 11.60 -6.78 -13.94
CA GLY A 192 11.48 -7.73 -15.05
C GLY A 192 10.07 -8.28 -15.22
N ASN A 193 9.85 -8.98 -16.34
CA ASN A 193 8.55 -9.56 -16.71
C ASN A 193 8.42 -11.05 -16.35
N GLU A 194 9.53 -11.70 -15.96
CA GLU A 194 9.48 -13.09 -15.52
C GLU A 194 8.69 -13.19 -14.21
N GLU A 195 8.14 -14.38 -13.93
CA GLU A 195 7.28 -14.60 -12.78
C GLU A 195 7.93 -14.22 -11.45
N LYS A 196 9.23 -14.47 -11.32
CA LYS A 196 10.01 -14.12 -10.13
C LYS A 196 10.37 -12.64 -10.00
N HIS A 197 10.31 -11.85 -11.09
CA HIS A 197 10.69 -10.43 -11.10
C HIS A 197 9.53 -9.52 -10.70
N LEU A 198 9.86 -8.27 -10.37
CA LEU A 198 8.92 -7.26 -9.93
C LEU A 198 8.74 -6.17 -10.99
N LEU A 199 7.57 -5.56 -11.01
CA LEU A 199 7.29 -4.31 -11.70
C LEU A 199 6.58 -3.37 -10.72
N ASN A 200 7.29 -2.36 -10.26
CA ASN A 200 6.92 -1.45 -9.20
C ASN A 200 6.76 -2.18 -7.84
N ALA A 201 7.89 -2.47 -7.21
CA ALA A 201 7.99 -3.09 -5.86
C ALA A 201 7.53 -2.11 -4.77
N HIS A 202 6.23 -1.78 -4.78
CA HIS A 202 5.71 -0.63 -4.04
C HIS A 202 5.65 -0.82 -2.53
N GLY A 203 5.37 -2.01 -2.07
CA GLY A 203 5.26 -2.32 -0.64
C GLY A 203 5.85 -3.68 -0.32
N ILE A 204 6.26 -3.85 0.92
CA ILE A 204 6.81 -5.10 1.44
C ILE A 204 6.37 -5.30 2.89
N CYS A 205 6.06 -6.54 3.27
CA CYS A 205 5.87 -6.91 4.67
C CYS A 205 6.39 -8.32 4.95
N LEU A 206 6.57 -8.64 6.23
CA LEU A 206 6.82 -9.99 6.71
C LEU A 206 5.51 -10.73 6.98
N ASP A 207 5.41 -11.97 6.54
CA ASP A 207 4.30 -12.85 6.84
C ASP A 207 4.72 -14.02 7.72
N PHE A 208 4.21 -14.04 8.95
CA PHE A 208 4.45 -15.08 9.96
C PHE A 208 3.28 -16.06 10.10
N ARG A 209 2.24 -15.97 9.25
CA ARG A 209 1.02 -16.81 9.36
C ARG A 209 1.27 -18.27 9.01
N ASP A 210 2.32 -18.55 8.25
CA ASP A 210 2.82 -19.93 8.09
C ASP A 210 3.86 -20.21 9.17
N ASN A 211 3.49 -21.09 10.13
CA ASN A 211 4.31 -21.42 11.30
C ASN A 211 5.68 -22.05 10.98
N LYS A 212 6.00 -22.33 9.72
CA LYS A 212 7.25 -22.98 9.35
C LYS A 212 8.42 -22.02 9.22
N GLN A 213 8.23 -20.94 8.48
CA GLN A 213 9.24 -19.88 8.32
C GLN A 213 8.57 -18.58 7.85
N PRO A 214 9.01 -17.41 8.37
CA PRO A 214 8.54 -16.14 7.85
C PRO A 214 8.94 -15.99 6.38
N ASN A 215 8.09 -15.29 5.62
CA ASN A 215 8.39 -14.96 4.25
C ASN A 215 8.08 -13.47 4.00
N LEU A 216 8.65 -12.93 2.93
CA LEU A 216 8.36 -11.60 2.46
C LEU A 216 7.19 -11.65 1.49
N ILE A 217 6.23 -10.76 1.66
CA ILE A 217 5.22 -10.44 0.65
C ILE A 217 5.59 -9.08 0.07
N VAL A 218 5.85 -9.06 -1.22
CA VAL A 218 6.25 -7.87 -1.97
C VAL A 218 5.17 -7.53 -2.99
N THR A 219 4.76 -6.27 -3.01
CA THR A 219 3.85 -5.75 -4.03
C THR A 219 4.56 -5.69 -5.38
N SER A 220 3.97 -6.27 -6.42
CA SER A 220 4.31 -5.99 -7.81
C SER A 220 3.12 -5.27 -8.45
N ARG A 221 3.04 -3.95 -8.23
CA ARG A 221 1.84 -3.14 -8.51
C ARG A 221 1.41 -3.21 -9.97
N GLN A 222 2.35 -3.06 -10.91
CA GLN A 222 2.06 -3.07 -12.35
C GLN A 222 1.73 -4.48 -12.87
N GLN A 223 2.02 -5.52 -12.10
CA GLN A 223 1.62 -6.90 -12.40
C GLN A 223 0.31 -7.30 -11.69
N ASN A 224 -0.33 -6.39 -10.97
CA ASN A 224 -1.54 -6.65 -10.19
C ASN A 224 -1.39 -7.86 -9.27
N ALA A 225 -0.34 -7.89 -8.47
CA ALA A 225 0.00 -9.05 -7.69
C ALA A 225 0.78 -8.71 -6.41
N PHE A 226 0.69 -9.59 -5.44
CA PHE A 226 1.74 -9.78 -4.46
C PHE A 226 2.60 -10.96 -4.88
N LYS A 227 3.90 -10.88 -4.61
CA LYS A 227 4.84 -11.99 -4.79
C LYS A 227 5.48 -12.35 -3.47
N ARG A 228 5.62 -13.65 -3.23
CA ARG A 228 6.18 -14.15 -1.99
C ARG A 228 7.61 -14.64 -2.23
N TYR A 229 8.48 -14.31 -1.28
CA TYR A 229 9.89 -14.73 -1.29
C TYR A 229 10.29 -15.24 0.10
N THR A 230 11.26 -16.13 0.15
CA THR A 230 11.96 -16.42 1.41
C THR A 230 12.76 -15.19 1.86
N LEU A 231 13.24 -15.18 3.09
CA LEU A 231 14.13 -14.11 3.57
C LEU A 231 15.48 -14.08 2.83
N SER A 232 15.86 -15.18 2.18
CA SER A 232 17.05 -15.27 1.30
C SER A 232 16.76 -14.89 -0.16
N GLY A 233 15.54 -14.40 -0.46
CA GLY A 233 15.19 -13.92 -1.80
C GLY A 233 14.73 -14.98 -2.80
N GLU A 234 14.54 -16.24 -2.37
CA GLU A 234 14.02 -17.29 -3.24
C GLU A 234 12.52 -17.07 -3.51
N TYR A 235 12.13 -17.08 -4.77
CA TYR A 235 10.73 -16.94 -5.17
C TYR A 235 9.90 -18.15 -4.74
N ILE A 236 8.74 -17.88 -4.12
CA ILE A 236 7.81 -18.91 -3.64
C ILE A 236 6.61 -19.04 -4.59
N ASN A 237 5.85 -17.95 -4.76
CA ASN A 237 4.70 -17.89 -5.65
C ASN A 237 4.18 -16.46 -5.86
N THR A 238 3.21 -16.35 -6.78
CA THR A 238 2.47 -15.12 -7.06
C THR A 238 1.02 -15.24 -6.57
N ILE A 239 0.53 -14.19 -5.90
CA ILE A 239 -0.85 -13.99 -5.52
C ILE A 239 -1.44 -12.99 -6.51
N SER A 240 -2.18 -13.49 -7.51
CA SER A 240 -2.78 -12.67 -8.55
C SER A 240 -3.98 -11.90 -8.04
N LEU A 241 -4.03 -10.60 -8.34
CA LEU A 241 -5.08 -9.66 -7.93
C LEU A 241 -5.57 -8.85 -9.14
N PRO A 242 -6.23 -9.49 -10.12
CA PRO A 242 -6.57 -8.87 -11.39
C PRO A 242 -7.34 -7.55 -11.21
N GLY A 243 -6.94 -6.52 -11.94
CA GLY A 243 -7.55 -5.20 -11.89
C GLY A 243 -7.06 -4.29 -10.74
N ALA A 244 -6.31 -4.79 -9.76
CA ALA A 244 -5.94 -4.06 -8.57
C ALA A 244 -4.48 -3.59 -8.58
N TRP A 245 -4.26 -2.28 -8.59
CA TRP A 245 -2.95 -1.68 -8.31
C TRP A 245 -2.73 -1.61 -6.79
N VAL A 246 -2.39 -2.76 -6.21
CA VAL A 246 -2.23 -2.89 -4.75
C VAL A 246 -1.03 -2.09 -4.23
N CYS A 247 -1.20 -1.57 -3.01
CA CYS A 247 -0.17 -0.86 -2.26
C CYS A 247 0.51 -1.78 -1.24
N ARG A 248 0.88 -1.27 -0.07
CA ARG A 248 1.52 -2.04 0.99
C ARG A 248 0.59 -3.18 1.47
N PRO A 249 1.08 -4.42 1.60
CA PRO A 249 0.38 -5.48 2.32
C PRO A 249 0.52 -5.27 3.83
N VAL A 250 -0.60 -5.29 4.56
CA VAL A 250 -0.65 -5.16 6.02
C VAL A 250 -1.34 -6.37 6.61
N ILE A 251 -0.69 -7.06 7.55
CA ILE A 251 -1.22 -8.29 8.15
C ILE A 251 -1.73 -8.01 9.57
N LYS A 252 -2.95 -8.45 9.84
CA LYS A 252 -3.56 -8.49 11.17
C LYS A 252 -4.28 -9.81 11.38
N GLY A 253 -3.79 -10.62 12.33
CA GLY A 253 -4.30 -11.97 12.54
C GLY A 253 -4.24 -12.83 11.27
N ASP A 254 -5.33 -13.47 10.91
CA ASP A 254 -5.43 -14.35 9.73
C ASP A 254 -5.60 -13.57 8.39
N TYR A 255 -5.71 -12.23 8.43
CA TYR A 255 -6.05 -11.44 7.25
C TYR A 255 -4.89 -10.56 6.79
N LEU A 256 -4.84 -10.35 5.47
CA LEU A 256 -4.00 -9.37 4.81
C LEU A 256 -4.89 -8.31 4.19
N TYR A 257 -4.59 -7.05 4.47
CA TYR A 257 -5.27 -5.87 3.96
C TYR A 257 -4.35 -5.10 3.03
N SER A 258 -4.89 -4.51 1.99
CA SER A 258 -4.14 -3.57 1.16
C SER A 258 -5.07 -2.54 0.53
N ALA A 259 -4.63 -1.31 0.50
CA ALA A 259 -5.23 -0.32 -0.36
C ALA A 259 -4.95 -0.67 -1.83
N VAL A 260 -5.92 -0.43 -2.69
CA VAL A 260 -5.80 -0.51 -4.13
C VAL A 260 -5.83 0.92 -4.65
N LEU A 261 -4.68 1.42 -5.10
CA LEU A 261 -4.54 2.81 -5.54
C LEU A 261 -5.55 3.18 -6.63
N GLN A 262 -5.67 2.32 -7.61
CA GLN A 262 -6.61 2.44 -8.74
C GLN A 262 -6.81 1.08 -9.43
N THR A 263 -7.80 1.01 -10.31
CA THR A 263 -8.06 -0.17 -11.14
C THR A 263 -7.47 -0.01 -12.55
N ASN A 264 -7.08 -1.11 -13.17
CA ASN A 264 -6.40 -1.07 -14.47
C ASN A 264 -7.29 -0.63 -15.63
N SER A 265 -8.56 -1.03 -15.64
CA SER A 265 -9.15 -1.29 -16.93
C SER A 265 -10.28 -0.36 -17.33
N ARG A 266 -11.24 -0.13 -16.48
CA ARG A 266 -12.48 0.50 -16.94
C ARG A 266 -12.76 1.85 -16.31
N GLN A 267 -12.18 2.10 -15.15
CA GLN A 267 -12.49 3.28 -14.35
C GLN A 267 -11.30 4.24 -14.25
N GLY A 268 -10.07 3.74 -14.55
CA GLY A 268 -8.86 4.55 -14.60
C GLY A 268 -8.52 5.22 -13.26
N GLN A 269 -8.13 6.45 -13.31
CA GLN A 269 -7.71 7.24 -12.15
C GLN A 269 -8.83 7.42 -11.12
N GLN A 270 -8.47 7.53 -9.84
CA GLN A 270 -9.39 7.72 -8.69
C GLN A 270 -10.43 6.59 -8.52
N SER A 271 -10.08 5.36 -8.92
CA SER A 271 -10.96 4.19 -8.85
C SER A 271 -10.53 3.19 -7.77
N GLY A 272 -9.94 3.67 -6.68
CA GLY A 272 -9.37 2.82 -5.63
C GLY A 272 -10.40 2.26 -4.65
N PHE A 273 -9.99 1.21 -3.95
CA PHE A 273 -10.76 0.54 -2.90
C PHE A 273 -9.80 -0.14 -1.92
N VAL A 274 -10.31 -0.87 -0.92
CA VAL A 274 -9.46 -1.68 -0.03
C VAL A 274 -9.79 -3.14 -0.23
N THR A 275 -8.77 -3.99 -0.46
CA THR A 275 -8.93 -5.44 -0.60
C THR A 275 -8.48 -6.17 0.67
N ILE A 276 -9.20 -7.23 1.03
CA ILE A 276 -8.94 -8.06 2.22
C ILE A 276 -8.82 -9.52 1.79
N LEU A 277 -7.67 -10.13 2.09
CA LEU A 277 -7.39 -11.52 1.81
C LEU A 277 -7.33 -12.32 3.11
N ASN A 278 -7.78 -13.58 3.07
CA ASN A 278 -7.63 -14.51 4.19
C ASN A 278 -6.22 -15.14 4.25
N LYS A 279 -5.97 -16.00 5.23
CA LYS A 279 -4.67 -16.70 5.40
C LYS A 279 -4.26 -17.59 4.22
N ASN A 280 -5.20 -17.98 3.37
CA ASN A 280 -4.93 -18.74 2.14
C ASN A 280 -4.74 -17.81 0.93
N TYR A 281 -4.54 -16.51 1.16
CA TYR A 281 -4.38 -15.45 0.16
C TYR A 281 -5.56 -15.33 -0.83
N LYS A 282 -6.76 -15.79 -0.44
CA LYS A 282 -7.98 -15.57 -1.21
C LYS A 282 -8.63 -14.26 -0.79
N VAL A 283 -8.98 -13.42 -1.75
CA VAL A 283 -9.77 -12.20 -1.51
C VAL A 283 -11.13 -12.60 -0.96
N VAL A 284 -11.50 -12.02 0.17
CA VAL A 284 -12.76 -12.28 0.87
C VAL A 284 -13.67 -11.06 0.94
N SER A 285 -13.11 -9.86 0.80
CA SER A 285 -13.88 -8.61 0.78
C SER A 285 -13.12 -7.51 0.06
N ASN A 286 -13.85 -6.65 -0.66
CA ASN A 286 -13.34 -5.41 -1.25
C ASN A 286 -14.19 -4.25 -0.75
N LEU A 287 -13.63 -3.41 0.13
CA LEU A 287 -14.34 -2.24 0.69
C LEU A 287 -14.41 -1.16 -0.39
N ALA A 288 -15.60 -0.86 -0.86
CA ALA A 288 -15.89 -0.02 -2.02
C ALA A 288 -15.58 -0.65 -3.38
N GLY A 289 -15.20 -1.93 -3.41
CA GLY A 289 -14.91 -2.70 -4.63
C GLY A 289 -15.97 -3.77 -4.91
N SER A 290 -15.82 -4.41 -6.09
CA SER A 290 -16.66 -5.53 -6.52
C SER A 290 -16.55 -6.72 -5.56
N SER A 291 -17.66 -7.45 -5.35
CA SER A 291 -17.61 -8.71 -4.60
C SER A 291 -16.59 -9.67 -5.23
N PRO A 292 -15.73 -10.31 -4.43
CA PRO A 292 -14.79 -11.29 -4.95
C PRO A 292 -15.54 -12.44 -5.63
N ASN A 293 -15.21 -12.71 -6.88
CA ASN A 293 -15.76 -13.83 -7.63
C ASN A 293 -14.62 -14.73 -8.12
N TYR A 294 -14.79 -16.06 -7.96
CA TYR A 294 -13.81 -17.05 -8.39
C TYR A 294 -14.45 -18.01 -9.39
N VAL A 295 -13.88 -18.07 -10.59
CA VAL A 295 -14.25 -19.02 -11.64
C VAL A 295 -13.09 -19.98 -11.85
N ASP A 296 -13.33 -21.28 -11.74
CA ASP A 296 -12.30 -22.34 -11.83
C ASP A 296 -11.07 -22.05 -10.94
N GLY A 297 -11.31 -21.51 -9.74
CA GLY A 297 -10.27 -21.19 -8.78
C GLY A 297 -9.49 -19.90 -9.05
N LYS A 298 -9.76 -19.19 -10.14
CA LYS A 298 -9.14 -17.92 -10.52
C LYS A 298 -10.05 -16.75 -10.10
N LEU A 299 -9.45 -15.72 -9.53
CA LEU A 299 -10.14 -14.49 -9.17
C LEU A 299 -10.46 -13.69 -10.43
N ASP A 300 -11.71 -13.24 -10.54
CA ASP A 300 -12.13 -12.30 -11.57
C ASP A 300 -11.53 -10.90 -11.36
N GLU A 301 -11.53 -10.09 -12.42
CA GLU A 301 -11.05 -8.71 -12.35
C GLU A 301 -11.85 -7.89 -11.33
N MET A 302 -11.13 -7.26 -10.42
CA MET A 302 -11.70 -6.38 -9.39
C MET A 302 -11.82 -4.94 -9.90
N TYR A 303 -12.87 -4.23 -9.46
CA TYR A 303 -13.13 -2.84 -9.82
C TYR A 303 -13.86 -2.10 -8.70
N GLN A 304 -13.81 -0.77 -8.70
CA GLN A 304 -14.51 0.06 -7.73
C GLN A 304 -16.03 0.04 -8.00
N THR A 305 -16.83 -0.10 -6.95
CA THR A 305 -18.30 -0.05 -7.02
C THR A 305 -18.90 1.14 -6.28
N VAL A 306 -18.20 1.66 -5.27
CA VAL A 306 -18.61 2.84 -4.51
C VAL A 306 -17.50 3.88 -4.59
N LYS A 307 -17.81 5.08 -5.08
CA LYS A 307 -16.83 6.17 -5.24
C LYS A 307 -16.66 6.92 -3.91
N CYS A 308 -15.91 6.36 -2.97
CA CYS A 308 -15.62 7.01 -1.69
C CYS A 308 -14.12 7.28 -1.46
N PHE A 309 -13.23 6.58 -2.15
CA PHE A 309 -11.79 6.80 -2.07
C PHE A 309 -11.25 7.46 -3.33
N SER A 310 -10.23 8.32 -3.14
CA SER A 310 -9.45 8.94 -4.21
C SER A 310 -7.99 8.56 -4.00
N TYR A 311 -7.50 7.57 -4.73
CA TYR A 311 -6.15 7.01 -4.58
C TYR A 311 -5.82 6.55 -3.15
N PRO A 312 -6.57 5.60 -2.56
CA PRO A 312 -6.22 5.04 -1.26
C PRO A 312 -4.83 4.40 -1.35
N HIS A 313 -3.94 4.77 -0.44
CA HIS A 313 -2.53 4.43 -0.54
C HIS A 313 -2.10 3.44 0.55
N ASP A 314 -2.69 3.53 1.73
CA ASP A 314 -2.39 2.63 2.83
C ASP A 314 -3.61 2.30 3.68
N VAL A 315 -3.50 1.21 4.44
CA VAL A 315 -4.46 0.74 5.44
C VAL A 315 -3.75 0.48 6.75
N CYS A 316 -3.98 1.30 7.76
CA CYS A 316 -3.61 0.98 9.13
C CYS A 316 -4.78 0.25 9.82
N ILE A 317 -4.49 -0.76 10.65
CA ILE A 317 -5.48 -1.51 11.40
C ILE A 317 -5.15 -1.39 12.90
N ASP A 318 -6.08 -0.85 13.70
CA ASP A 318 -5.88 -0.74 15.13
C ASP A 318 -6.21 -2.04 15.89
N ASP A 319 -6.06 -2.01 17.22
CA ASP A 319 -6.34 -3.13 18.10
C ASP A 319 -7.85 -3.45 18.24
N GLU A 320 -8.73 -2.55 17.80
CA GLU A 320 -10.19 -2.72 17.74
C GLU A 320 -10.70 -3.11 16.34
N GLU A 321 -9.78 -3.45 15.42
CA GLU A 321 -10.04 -3.74 14.00
C GLU A 321 -10.66 -2.57 13.21
N ASN A 322 -10.54 -1.31 13.69
CA ASN A 322 -10.82 -0.17 12.85
C ASN A 322 -9.73 -0.02 11.81
N LEU A 323 -10.11 0.42 10.61
CA LEU A 323 -9.18 0.72 9.52
C LEU A 323 -9.04 2.23 9.36
N TYR A 324 -7.83 2.68 9.11
CA TYR A 324 -7.54 4.07 8.76
C TYR A 324 -6.92 4.09 7.37
N ILE A 325 -7.52 4.86 6.45
CA ILE A 325 -7.16 4.84 5.04
C ILE A 325 -6.49 6.16 4.68
N ALA A 326 -5.18 6.10 4.45
CA ALA A 326 -4.42 7.21 3.89
C ALA A 326 -4.68 7.33 2.38
N GLN A 327 -4.70 8.54 1.84
CA GLN A 327 -4.99 8.79 0.43
C GLN A 327 -3.93 9.70 -0.20
N TRP A 328 -3.33 9.23 -1.29
CA TRP A 328 -2.33 9.96 -2.07
C TRP A 328 -3.03 10.78 -3.17
N ASN A 329 -2.44 11.89 -3.59
CA ASN A 329 -2.93 12.76 -4.70
C ASN A 329 -4.45 13.01 -4.64
N SER A 330 -4.98 13.13 -3.44
CA SER A 330 -6.42 13.23 -3.17
C SER A 330 -6.91 14.67 -3.00
N GLY A 331 -6.04 15.66 -3.20
CA GLY A 331 -6.34 17.07 -2.94
C GLY A 331 -6.25 17.43 -1.46
N LYS A 332 -5.27 16.86 -0.75
CA LYS A 332 -4.99 17.10 0.68
C LYS A 332 -6.08 16.56 1.62
N VAL A 333 -6.67 15.43 1.25
CA VAL A 333 -7.70 14.76 2.07
C VAL A 333 -7.03 14.04 3.24
N TYR A 334 -7.55 14.29 4.45
CA TYR A 334 -7.14 13.57 5.64
C TYR A 334 -7.60 12.12 5.61
N PRO A 335 -6.96 11.21 6.37
CA PRO A 335 -7.36 9.81 6.41
C PRO A 335 -8.80 9.60 6.83
N TYR A 336 -9.45 8.61 6.25
CA TYR A 336 -10.78 8.15 6.65
C TYR A 336 -10.66 7.01 7.66
N LYS A 337 -11.63 6.92 8.57
CA LYS A 337 -11.76 5.78 9.48
C LYS A 337 -12.90 4.89 9.03
N LEU A 338 -12.70 3.58 9.11
CA LEU A 338 -13.72 2.57 8.87
C LEU A 338 -13.86 1.71 10.12
N SER A 339 -15.06 1.62 10.68
CA SER A 339 -15.33 0.80 11.87
C SER A 339 -16.04 -0.50 11.46
N PRO A 340 -15.64 -1.67 12.03
CA PRO A 340 -16.26 -2.94 11.69
C PRO A 340 -17.75 -2.93 12.03
N VAL A 341 -18.55 -3.56 11.15
CA VAL A 341 -19.99 -3.80 11.40
C VAL A 341 -20.12 -5.23 11.87
N ILE A 342 -20.53 -5.39 13.12
CA ILE A 342 -20.77 -6.68 13.78
C ILE A 342 -22.02 -7.35 13.23
#